data_32506c46e0e31c324786e5d8ba98c98d
#
_entry.id   32506c46e0e31c324786e5d8ba98c98d
#
_cell.length_a   1.000
_cell.length_b   1.000
_cell.length_c   1.000
_cell.angle_alpha   90.00
_cell.angle_beta   90.00
_cell.angle_gamma   90.00
#
_symmetry.space_group_name_H-M   'P 1'
#
loop_
_entity.id
_entity.type
_entity.pdbx_description
1 polymer ?
#
loop_
_entity_poly.entity_id
_entity_poly.type
_entity_poly.pdbx_seq_one_letter_code
_entity_poly.pdbx_strand_id
1 'polypeptide(L)'
;MAGVGFSNPQYYYLNNKNPALLVFNTLTVFESGLVAEKRTLKDGQTVEKNGSGNLNYLALGFPVKRGRWSTSTGLMPYTNVNYKLNYTENIAGSINQVEVVETGTGGINQVFWSNGVALNDDFSLGLTVNYLFGSINNRYSNRLIETQQSVLFVPTVYERYYYKDFNFSAGFSFHKDSLFKKNYRINVGLVYDFSSKINTSYYERIERNNAARGIDSVALANLSGTTTLPQSLGAGISISKADNLTIGADVQYLDYTQFRDFKGINPGGQGAWKFAVGGEFTPASTSPGSYLKRMTYRTGVSLDQYPYLVNGNTLKDFGINFGLSLPVSRISSLDIGVKIGKRGDLGLNKIEENYFKLYFGVTFNDQWFIKRRFD
;
A
#
# COMPACT_ATOMS: atom_id res chain seq x y z
N MET A 1 -1.64 9.27 11.27
CA MET A 1 -0.27 9.12 11.80
C MET A 1 0.75 8.79 10.69
N ALA A 2 0.54 9.25 9.46
CA ALA A 2 1.45 9.08 8.30
C ALA A 2 1.90 7.63 7.99
N GLY A 3 1.19 6.63 8.48
CA GLY A 3 1.53 5.23 8.32
C GLY A 3 2.35 4.63 9.46
N VAL A 4 2.55 5.30 10.58
CA VAL A 4 3.07 4.67 11.80
C VAL A 4 2.15 3.52 12.22
N GLY A 5 2.70 2.32 12.39
CA GLY A 5 1.92 1.12 12.69
C GLY A 5 2.73 -0.08 13.16
N PHE A 6 4.07 -0.07 13.07
CA PHE A 6 4.86 -1.20 13.54
C PHE A 6 4.84 -1.37 15.05
N SER A 7 4.68 -0.26 15.79
CA SER A 7 4.71 -0.23 17.25
C SER A 7 3.46 0.34 17.90
N ASN A 8 2.44 0.75 17.12
CA ASN A 8 1.25 1.39 17.66
C ASN A 8 0.13 0.37 17.91
N PRO A 9 -0.07 -0.13 19.14
CA PRO A 9 -1.17 -1.04 19.46
C PRO A 9 -2.49 -0.27 19.42
N GLN A 10 -3.49 -0.87 18.79
CA GLN A 10 -4.84 -0.32 18.68
C GLN A 10 -5.85 -1.32 19.25
N TYR A 11 -6.75 -0.85 20.12
CA TYR A 11 -7.75 -1.72 20.74
C TYR A 11 -9.02 -1.87 19.90
N TYR A 12 -9.34 -0.84 19.12
CA TYR A 12 -10.58 -0.72 18.35
C TYR A 12 -10.37 -0.80 16.83
N TYR A 13 -9.10 -0.91 16.38
CA TYR A 13 -8.70 -0.99 14.98
C TYR A 13 -7.79 -2.18 14.76
N LEU A 14 -7.86 -2.78 13.59
CA LEU A 14 -6.94 -3.85 13.20
C LEU A 14 -5.59 -3.27 12.79
N ASN A 15 -4.52 -3.81 13.32
CA ASN A 15 -3.20 -3.47 12.86
C ASN A 15 -2.77 -4.41 11.72
N ASN A 16 -2.82 -3.92 10.47
CA ASN A 16 -2.46 -4.68 9.29
C ASN A 16 -0.95 -4.60 8.95
N LYS A 17 -0.15 -3.89 9.76
CA LYS A 17 1.29 -3.75 9.55
C LYS A 17 2.12 -4.72 10.38
N ASN A 18 1.77 -4.88 11.66
CA ASN A 18 2.48 -5.77 12.57
C ASN A 18 1.50 -6.78 13.18
N PRO A 19 1.52 -8.04 12.75
CA PRO A 19 0.58 -9.05 13.25
C PRO A 19 0.73 -9.34 14.74
N ALA A 20 1.89 -9.06 15.34
CA ALA A 20 2.08 -9.22 16.79
C ALA A 20 1.19 -8.28 17.61
N LEU A 21 0.77 -7.14 17.04
CA LEU A 21 -0.10 -6.17 17.72
C LEU A 21 -1.57 -6.58 17.73
N LEU A 22 -1.97 -7.63 17.01
CA LEU A 22 -3.36 -8.13 17.03
C LEU A 22 -3.79 -8.59 18.42
N VAL A 23 -2.89 -8.97 19.30
CA VAL A 23 -3.21 -9.40 20.68
C VAL A 23 -3.92 -8.31 21.48
N PHE A 24 -3.78 -7.04 21.10
CA PHE A 24 -4.43 -5.90 21.74
C PHE A 24 -5.90 -5.76 21.33
N ASN A 25 -6.32 -6.40 20.23
CA ASN A 25 -7.75 -6.43 19.85
C ASN A 25 -8.53 -7.38 20.74
N THR A 26 -9.42 -6.80 21.54
CA THR A 26 -10.27 -7.55 22.49
C THR A 26 -11.71 -7.70 22.02
N LEU A 27 -12.05 -7.10 20.90
CA LEU A 27 -13.36 -7.10 20.24
C LEU A 27 -13.27 -7.77 18.89
N THR A 28 -14.42 -8.19 18.35
CA THR A 28 -14.53 -8.47 16.92
C THR A 28 -14.59 -7.14 16.19
N VAL A 29 -13.71 -6.97 15.22
CA VAL A 29 -13.53 -5.74 14.46
C VAL A 29 -13.77 -6.02 13.00
N PHE A 30 -14.68 -5.28 12.38
CA PHE A 30 -14.86 -5.25 10.93
C PHE A 30 -14.48 -3.86 10.44
N GLU A 31 -13.62 -3.82 9.44
CA GLU A 31 -13.13 -2.58 8.84
C GLU A 31 -13.22 -2.59 7.33
N SER A 32 -13.60 -1.46 6.77
CA SER A 32 -13.55 -1.19 5.34
C SER A 32 -13.01 0.20 5.10
N GLY A 33 -12.12 0.34 4.14
CA GLY A 33 -11.54 1.63 3.75
C GLY A 33 -11.55 1.83 2.25
N LEU A 34 -11.80 3.07 1.84
CA LEU A 34 -11.72 3.55 0.46
C LEU A 34 -10.65 4.64 0.37
N VAL A 35 -10.04 4.77 -0.78
CA VAL A 35 -9.10 5.86 -1.08
C VAL A 35 -9.45 6.50 -2.42
N ALA A 36 -9.48 7.83 -2.44
CA ALA A 36 -9.54 8.63 -3.66
C ALA A 36 -8.26 9.46 -3.76
N GLU A 37 -7.71 9.54 -4.97
CA GLU A 37 -6.47 10.27 -5.24
C GLU A 37 -6.66 11.20 -6.42
N LYS A 38 -6.16 12.43 -6.29
CA LYS A 38 -5.95 13.38 -7.38
C LYS A 38 -4.49 13.72 -7.44
N ARG A 39 -3.89 13.57 -8.62
CA ARG A 39 -2.47 13.88 -8.84
C ARG A 39 -2.27 14.78 -10.03
N THR A 40 -1.25 15.61 -9.95
CA THR A 40 -0.77 16.47 -11.02
C THR A 40 0.67 16.14 -11.28
N LEU A 41 0.95 15.61 -12.46
CA LEU A 41 2.28 15.27 -12.93
C LEU A 41 2.82 16.42 -13.80
N LYS A 42 4.08 16.78 -13.60
CA LYS A 42 4.82 17.78 -14.38
C LYS A 42 6.14 17.17 -14.84
N ASP A 43 6.48 17.35 -16.10
CA ASP A 43 7.76 16.92 -16.68
C ASP A 43 8.66 18.08 -17.16
N GLY A 44 8.31 19.30 -16.81
CA GLY A 44 8.98 20.54 -17.22
C GLY A 44 8.40 21.17 -18.49
N GLN A 45 7.68 20.42 -19.32
CA GLN A 45 7.02 20.90 -20.54
C GLN A 45 5.50 20.76 -20.46
N THR A 46 5.03 19.63 -19.91
CA THR A 46 3.61 19.30 -19.83
C THR A 46 3.12 19.21 -18.41
N VAL A 47 1.82 19.37 -18.23
CA VAL A 47 1.12 19.20 -16.95
C VAL A 47 -0.08 18.29 -17.18
N GLU A 48 -0.03 17.09 -16.58
CA GLU A 48 -1.12 16.14 -16.63
C GLU A 48 -1.83 16.03 -15.27
N LYS A 49 -3.14 15.88 -15.32
CA LYS A 49 -3.98 15.72 -14.12
C LYS A 49 -4.73 14.40 -14.21
N ASN A 50 -4.56 13.55 -13.21
CA ASN A 50 -5.22 12.25 -13.12
C ASN A 50 -5.93 12.10 -11.78
N GLY A 51 -6.99 11.29 -11.78
CA GLY A 51 -7.72 10.90 -10.58
C GLY A 51 -7.98 9.41 -10.56
N SER A 52 -8.00 8.82 -9.38
CA SER A 52 -8.33 7.42 -9.17
C SER A 52 -9.06 7.21 -7.85
N GLY A 53 -9.81 6.12 -7.76
CA GLY A 53 -10.44 5.67 -6.53
C GLY A 53 -10.34 4.15 -6.44
N ASN A 54 -10.02 3.64 -5.24
CA ASN A 54 -9.84 2.22 -5.00
C ASN A 54 -10.33 1.80 -3.62
N LEU A 55 -10.61 0.51 -3.48
CA LEU A 55 -10.66 -0.11 -2.17
C LEU A 55 -9.27 0.03 -1.51
N ASN A 56 -9.22 0.51 -0.27
CA ASN A 56 -7.99 0.56 0.49
C ASN A 56 -7.76 -0.76 1.25
N TYR A 57 -8.79 -1.23 1.93
CA TYR A 57 -8.83 -2.55 2.57
C TYR A 57 -10.25 -2.95 2.97
N LEU A 58 -10.43 -4.25 3.16
CA LEU A 58 -11.56 -4.87 3.81
C LEU A 58 -10.99 -5.90 4.79
N ALA A 59 -11.32 -5.82 6.07
CA ALA A 59 -10.73 -6.67 7.09
C ALA A 59 -11.73 -7.05 8.18
N LEU A 60 -11.56 -8.27 8.69
CA LEU A 60 -12.28 -8.81 9.83
C LEU A 60 -11.25 -9.42 10.80
N GLY A 61 -11.35 -9.07 12.08
CA GLY A 61 -10.53 -9.67 13.11
C GLY A 61 -11.33 -9.95 14.37
N PHE A 62 -10.90 -10.95 15.11
CA PHE A 62 -11.53 -11.29 16.38
C PHE A 62 -10.55 -11.97 17.34
N PRO A 63 -10.73 -11.79 18.65
CA PRO A 63 -9.93 -12.50 19.63
C PRO A 63 -10.38 -13.95 19.74
N VAL A 64 -9.47 -14.89 19.51
CA VAL A 64 -9.67 -16.31 19.81
C VAL A 64 -9.58 -16.54 21.33
N LYS A 65 -8.60 -15.89 21.96
CA LYS A 65 -8.46 -15.81 23.43
C LYS A 65 -8.04 -14.40 23.79
N ARG A 66 -8.94 -13.63 24.38
CA ARG A 66 -8.72 -12.20 24.69
C ARG A 66 -7.40 -11.95 25.41
N GLY A 67 -6.63 -10.99 24.90
CA GLY A 67 -5.31 -10.61 25.40
C GLY A 67 -4.22 -11.67 25.23
N ARG A 68 -4.48 -12.78 24.55
CA ARG A 68 -3.49 -13.86 24.34
C ARG A 68 -3.35 -14.28 22.89
N TRP A 69 -4.46 -14.37 22.15
CA TRP A 69 -4.46 -14.80 20.75
C TRP A 69 -5.60 -14.13 20.00
N SER A 70 -5.25 -13.41 18.97
CA SER A 70 -6.20 -12.81 18.03
C SER A 70 -5.83 -13.15 16.61
N THR A 71 -6.85 -13.24 15.76
CA THR A 71 -6.69 -13.51 14.33
C THR A 71 -7.41 -12.46 13.51
N SER A 72 -6.91 -12.20 12.31
CA SER A 72 -7.59 -11.34 11.34
C SER A 72 -7.40 -11.87 9.92
N THR A 73 -8.35 -11.56 9.06
CA THR A 73 -8.30 -11.84 7.62
C THR A 73 -8.86 -10.67 6.86
N GLY A 74 -8.46 -10.52 5.62
CA GLY A 74 -8.96 -9.43 4.79
C GLY A 74 -8.42 -9.44 3.38
N LEU A 75 -8.87 -8.46 2.63
CA LEU A 75 -8.50 -8.19 1.24
C LEU A 75 -7.99 -6.76 1.14
N MET A 76 -6.84 -6.55 0.50
CA MET A 76 -6.31 -5.23 0.21
C MET A 76 -5.45 -5.23 -1.06
N PRO A 77 -5.31 -4.09 -1.75
CA PRO A 77 -4.35 -3.97 -2.83
C PRO A 77 -2.92 -4.14 -2.31
N TYR A 78 -2.12 -4.94 -3.03
CA TYR A 78 -0.68 -5.05 -2.82
C TYR A 78 0.10 -4.07 -3.71
N THR A 79 -0.27 -4.02 -5.01
CA THR A 79 0.23 -3.03 -5.97
C THR A 79 -0.91 -2.53 -6.84
N ASN A 80 -0.76 -1.33 -7.41
CA ASN A 80 -1.67 -0.77 -8.39
C ASN A 80 -0.87 -0.14 -9.52
N VAL A 81 -1.23 -0.45 -10.76
CA VAL A 81 -0.64 0.10 -11.98
C VAL A 81 -1.74 0.81 -12.76
N ASN A 82 -1.55 2.12 -12.98
CA ASN A 82 -2.44 2.93 -13.79
C ASN A 82 -1.67 4.13 -14.35
N TYR A 83 -1.14 3.97 -15.56
CA TYR A 83 -0.42 5.04 -16.26
C TYR A 83 -0.72 5.03 -17.76
N LYS A 84 -0.55 6.18 -18.37
CA LYS A 84 -0.57 6.37 -19.81
C LYS A 84 0.55 7.36 -20.17
N LEU A 85 1.44 6.93 -21.06
CA LEU A 85 2.54 7.73 -21.57
C LEU A 85 2.35 7.92 -23.06
N ASN A 86 2.62 9.12 -23.56
CA ASN A 86 2.65 9.44 -24.98
C ASN A 86 4.00 10.05 -25.28
N TYR A 87 4.72 9.48 -26.21
CA TYR A 87 6.02 10.01 -26.66
C TYR A 87 6.26 9.67 -28.12
N THR A 88 7.22 10.37 -28.72
CA THR A 88 7.62 10.14 -30.10
C THR A 88 9.01 9.54 -30.14
N GLU A 89 9.19 8.48 -30.93
CA GLU A 89 10.49 7.85 -31.16
C GLU A 89 10.87 7.89 -32.65
N ASN A 90 12.17 7.97 -32.90
CA ASN A 90 12.72 7.84 -34.26
C ASN A 90 12.84 6.35 -34.59
N ILE A 91 12.39 5.97 -35.78
CA ILE A 91 12.60 4.61 -36.29
C ILE A 91 14.03 4.45 -36.76
N ALA A 92 14.77 3.48 -36.20
CA ALA A 92 16.15 3.22 -36.59
C ALA A 92 16.27 2.94 -38.10
N GLY A 93 17.14 3.67 -38.79
CA GLY A 93 17.33 3.56 -40.23
C GLY A 93 16.25 4.21 -41.11
N SER A 94 15.36 5.03 -40.52
CA SER A 94 14.31 5.76 -41.24
C SER A 94 14.30 7.23 -40.86
N ILE A 95 13.79 8.08 -41.76
CA ILE A 95 13.46 9.48 -41.47
C ILE A 95 12.12 9.63 -40.73
N ASN A 96 11.33 8.56 -40.66
CA ASN A 96 10.00 8.58 -40.08
C ASN A 96 10.06 8.44 -38.56
N GLN A 97 9.05 9.01 -37.91
CA GLN A 97 8.83 8.93 -36.46
C GLN A 97 7.61 8.10 -36.17
N VAL A 98 7.59 7.50 -35.00
CA VAL A 98 6.43 6.77 -34.45
C VAL A 98 5.96 7.44 -33.17
N GLU A 99 4.64 7.70 -33.10
CA GLU A 99 3.96 8.06 -31.88
C GLU A 99 3.68 6.77 -31.09
N VAL A 100 4.23 6.66 -29.88
CA VAL A 100 4.05 5.53 -28.98
C VAL A 100 3.09 5.94 -27.88
N VAL A 101 2.01 5.17 -27.75
CA VAL A 101 1.08 5.27 -26.60
C VAL A 101 1.28 4.02 -25.75
N GLU A 102 1.93 4.21 -24.61
CA GLU A 102 2.11 3.15 -23.63
C GLU A 102 1.07 3.29 -22.51
N THR A 103 0.34 2.21 -22.22
CA THR A 103 -0.61 2.16 -21.11
C THR A 103 -0.33 0.96 -20.23
N GLY A 104 -0.26 1.18 -18.91
CA GLY A 104 -0.20 0.13 -17.91
C GLY A 104 -1.43 0.17 -17.03
N THR A 105 -2.09 -0.98 -16.86
CA THR A 105 -3.30 -1.12 -16.05
C THR A 105 -3.30 -2.39 -15.23
N GLY A 106 -4.08 -2.43 -14.14
CA GLY A 106 -4.23 -3.58 -13.28
C GLY A 106 -3.49 -3.45 -11.96
N GLY A 107 -3.07 -4.57 -11.40
CA GLY A 107 -2.39 -4.62 -10.11
C GLY A 107 -2.49 -5.99 -9.47
N ILE A 108 -1.85 -6.12 -8.34
CA ILE A 108 -1.87 -7.33 -7.51
C ILE A 108 -2.65 -7.02 -6.25
N ASN A 109 -3.59 -7.88 -5.90
CA ASN A 109 -4.32 -7.86 -4.64
C ASN A 109 -3.77 -8.94 -3.71
N GLN A 110 -4.01 -8.78 -2.42
CA GLN A 110 -3.71 -9.81 -1.43
C GLN A 110 -4.91 -10.11 -0.56
N VAL A 111 -5.16 -11.39 -0.35
CA VAL A 111 -5.95 -11.88 0.78
C VAL A 111 -4.95 -12.25 1.86
N PHE A 112 -5.10 -11.68 3.04
CA PHE A 112 -4.21 -11.98 4.15
C PHE A 112 -4.93 -12.75 5.26
N TRP A 113 -4.16 -13.55 5.99
CA TRP A 113 -4.56 -14.17 7.24
C TRP A 113 -3.44 -13.97 8.25
N SER A 114 -3.75 -13.22 9.31
CA SER A 114 -2.79 -12.82 10.34
C SER A 114 -3.18 -13.41 11.69
N ASN A 115 -2.18 -13.81 12.45
CA ASN A 115 -2.33 -14.29 13.82
C ASN A 115 -1.33 -13.58 14.72
N GLY A 116 -1.78 -13.12 15.87
CA GLY A 116 -0.96 -12.56 16.92
C GLY A 116 -1.13 -13.34 18.22
N VAL A 117 -0.02 -13.70 18.85
CA VAL A 117 0.00 -14.47 20.10
C VAL A 117 0.89 -13.75 21.13
N ALA A 118 0.36 -13.53 22.34
CA ALA A 118 1.13 -13.05 23.48
C ALA A 118 1.94 -14.19 24.07
N LEU A 119 3.25 -14.01 24.17
CA LEU A 119 4.15 -14.94 24.86
C LEU A 119 4.03 -14.76 26.38
N ASN A 120 4.00 -13.50 26.80
CA ASN A 120 3.74 -13.06 28.15
C ASN A 120 3.05 -11.70 28.14
N ASP A 121 3.05 -10.98 29.25
CA ASP A 121 2.36 -9.69 29.35
C ASP A 121 3.09 -8.55 28.62
N ASP A 122 4.38 -8.70 28.35
CA ASP A 122 5.23 -7.68 27.70
C ASP A 122 5.58 -8.01 26.24
N PHE A 123 5.54 -9.28 25.83
CA PHE A 123 6.01 -9.72 24.50
C PHE A 123 4.94 -10.45 23.71
N SER A 124 4.85 -10.13 22.42
CA SER A 124 3.99 -10.85 21.49
C SER A 124 4.69 -11.11 20.15
N LEU A 125 4.26 -12.18 19.49
CA LEU A 125 4.66 -12.58 18.16
C LEU A 125 3.46 -12.64 17.22
N GLY A 126 3.70 -12.49 15.96
CA GLY A 126 2.67 -12.65 14.95
C GLY A 126 3.21 -13.16 13.63
N LEU A 127 2.32 -13.78 12.88
CA LEU A 127 2.57 -14.28 11.53
C LEU A 127 1.41 -13.89 10.62
N THR A 128 1.74 -13.42 9.44
CA THR A 128 0.78 -13.17 8.35
C THR A 128 1.14 -14.05 7.16
N VAL A 129 0.13 -14.70 6.60
CA VAL A 129 0.18 -15.40 5.33
C VAL A 129 -0.64 -14.57 4.35
N ASN A 130 -0.02 -14.13 3.25
CA ASN A 130 -0.68 -13.39 2.19
C ASN A 130 -0.77 -14.26 0.95
N TYR A 131 -1.96 -14.39 0.38
CA TYR A 131 -2.15 -14.93 -0.96
C TYR A 131 -2.25 -13.78 -1.95
N LEU A 132 -1.24 -13.65 -2.79
CA LEU A 132 -1.14 -12.62 -3.83
C LEU A 132 -1.81 -13.12 -5.11
N PHE A 133 -2.64 -12.29 -5.75
CA PHE A 133 -3.26 -12.60 -7.03
C PHE A 133 -3.59 -11.34 -7.81
N GLY A 134 -3.51 -11.43 -9.13
CA GLY A 134 -3.85 -10.31 -9.99
C GLY A 134 -3.10 -10.31 -11.30
N SER A 135 -3.31 -9.28 -12.11
CA SER A 135 -2.61 -9.11 -13.38
C SER A 135 -2.22 -7.67 -13.64
N ILE A 136 -1.04 -7.52 -14.24
CA ILE A 136 -0.57 -6.25 -14.80
C ILE A 136 -0.60 -6.40 -16.32
N ASN A 137 -1.22 -5.44 -16.99
CA ASN A 137 -1.39 -5.41 -18.43
C ASN A 137 -0.68 -4.18 -18.97
N ASN A 138 0.26 -4.38 -19.88
CA ASN A 138 0.92 -3.32 -20.63
C ASN A 138 0.46 -3.35 -22.08
N ARG A 139 0.24 -2.19 -22.65
CA ARG A 139 -0.17 -2.03 -24.04
C ARG A 139 0.68 -0.93 -24.68
N TYR A 140 1.35 -1.28 -25.76
CA TYR A 140 2.19 -0.39 -26.54
C TYR A 140 1.60 -0.23 -27.93
N SER A 141 0.95 0.90 -28.21
CA SER A 141 0.36 1.21 -29.50
C SER A 141 1.29 2.14 -30.28
N ASN A 142 1.73 1.70 -31.46
CA ASN A 142 2.69 2.41 -32.27
C ASN A 142 2.01 2.95 -33.53
N ARG A 143 1.93 4.27 -33.68
CA ARG A 143 1.36 4.93 -34.86
C ARG A 143 2.43 5.66 -35.63
N LEU A 144 2.64 5.28 -36.88
CA LEU A 144 3.57 5.97 -37.77
C LEU A 144 3.11 7.41 -38.02
N ILE A 145 4.02 8.38 -37.86
CA ILE A 145 3.79 9.78 -38.21
C ILE A 145 4.27 9.98 -39.62
N GLU A 146 3.35 9.90 -40.58
CA GLU A 146 3.64 10.16 -41.99
C GLU A 146 2.98 11.45 -42.48
N THR A 147 3.68 12.13 -43.38
CA THR A 147 3.21 13.42 -43.92
C THR A 147 2.21 13.31 -45.06
N GLN A 148 1.99 12.14 -45.66
CA GLN A 148 1.20 12.03 -46.88
C GLN A 148 0.33 10.77 -47.08
N GLN A 149 0.34 9.79 -46.18
CA GLN A 149 -0.51 8.59 -46.33
C GLN A 149 -1.35 8.29 -45.08
N SER A 150 -2.61 7.86 -45.28
CA SER A 150 -3.44 7.36 -44.20
C SER A 150 -2.84 6.07 -43.63
N VAL A 151 -2.56 6.05 -42.34
CA VAL A 151 -2.08 4.87 -41.63
C VAL A 151 -3.17 3.77 -41.67
N LEU A 152 -2.88 2.70 -42.43
CA LEU A 152 -3.83 1.60 -42.64
C LEU A 152 -4.05 0.74 -41.41
N PHE A 153 -3.10 0.71 -40.46
CA PHE A 153 -3.21 -0.03 -39.21
C PHE A 153 -2.26 0.49 -38.14
N VAL A 154 -2.64 0.31 -36.89
CA VAL A 154 -1.82 0.62 -35.70
C VAL A 154 -1.42 -0.69 -35.05
N PRO A 155 -0.14 -1.10 -35.17
CA PRO A 155 0.35 -2.27 -34.44
C PRO A 155 0.36 -1.97 -32.95
N THR A 156 -0.18 -2.91 -32.18
CA THR A 156 -0.23 -2.81 -30.74
C THR A 156 0.33 -4.08 -30.12
N VAL A 157 1.35 -3.96 -29.29
CA VAL A 157 1.86 -5.05 -28.47
C VAL A 157 1.07 -5.04 -27.16
N TYR A 158 0.53 -6.19 -26.80
CA TYR A 158 -0.17 -6.41 -25.55
C TYR A 158 0.57 -7.44 -24.74
N GLU A 159 1.01 -7.05 -23.53
CA GLU A 159 1.63 -7.92 -22.56
C GLU A 159 0.76 -8.05 -21.32
N ARG A 160 0.62 -9.26 -20.81
CA ARG A 160 -0.05 -9.54 -19.55
C ARG A 160 0.83 -10.40 -18.67
N TYR A 161 1.05 -9.94 -17.45
CA TYR A 161 1.67 -10.68 -16.37
C TYR A 161 0.60 -11.05 -15.37
N TYR A 162 0.38 -12.32 -15.13
CA TYR A 162 -0.55 -12.83 -14.13
C TYR A 162 0.22 -13.45 -12.98
N TYR A 163 -0.05 -12.98 -11.75
CA TYR A 163 0.63 -13.35 -10.53
C TYR A 163 -0.29 -14.13 -9.62
N LYS A 164 0.21 -15.23 -9.01
CA LYS A 164 -0.51 -15.99 -7.99
C LYS A 164 0.48 -16.75 -7.13
N ASP A 165 0.57 -16.47 -5.85
CA ASP A 165 1.34 -17.25 -4.87
C ASP A 165 1.19 -16.71 -3.45
N PHE A 166 1.88 -17.34 -2.52
CA PHE A 166 1.93 -16.94 -1.13
C PHE A 166 3.19 -16.12 -0.82
N ASN A 167 3.00 -15.15 0.09
CA ASN A 167 4.06 -14.38 0.73
C ASN A 167 3.82 -14.38 2.24
N PHE A 168 4.88 -14.22 3.02
CA PHE A 168 4.84 -14.34 4.48
C PHE A 168 5.46 -13.12 5.13
N SER A 169 4.90 -12.74 6.30
CA SER A 169 5.46 -11.69 7.16
C SER A 169 5.43 -12.14 8.61
N ALA A 170 6.48 -11.84 9.36
CA ALA A 170 6.56 -12.09 10.79
C ALA A 170 6.63 -10.78 11.55
N GLY A 171 5.98 -10.73 12.71
CA GLY A 171 5.97 -9.58 13.59
C GLY A 171 6.41 -9.91 15.00
N PHE A 172 7.06 -8.96 15.62
CA PHE A 172 7.40 -8.97 17.03
C PHE A 172 6.95 -7.66 17.67
N SER A 173 6.47 -7.72 18.91
CA SER A 173 6.17 -6.52 19.69
C SER A 173 6.58 -6.70 21.13
N PHE A 174 7.19 -5.65 21.65
CA PHE A 174 7.45 -5.45 23.07
C PHE A 174 6.63 -4.25 23.54
N HIS A 175 5.93 -4.38 24.66
CA HIS A 175 5.26 -3.28 25.31
C HIS A 175 5.50 -3.29 26.81
N LYS A 176 5.58 -2.11 27.41
CA LYS A 176 5.77 -1.96 28.83
C LYS A 176 4.93 -0.80 29.33
N ASP A 177 4.06 -1.12 30.27
CA ASP A 177 3.29 -0.14 31.01
C ASP A 177 4.14 0.45 32.13
N SER A 178 3.93 1.74 32.42
CA SER A 178 4.49 2.42 33.59
C SER A 178 6.01 2.53 33.64
N LEU A 179 6.68 2.64 32.47
CA LEU A 179 8.16 2.66 32.41
C LEU A 179 8.79 3.90 33.07
N PHE A 180 8.15 5.09 32.95
CA PHE A 180 8.68 6.35 33.50
C PHE A 180 7.79 6.96 34.59
N LYS A 181 6.47 6.82 34.46
CA LYS A 181 5.41 7.27 35.39
C LYS A 181 4.19 6.43 35.17
N LYS A 182 3.32 6.37 36.18
CA LYS A 182 2.06 5.55 36.21
C LYS A 182 1.17 5.76 35.01
N ASN A 183 1.31 6.31 33.97
CA ASN A 183 0.36 6.50 32.85
C ASN A 183 1.04 6.53 31.47
N TYR A 184 2.31 6.13 31.39
CA TYR A 184 3.02 6.05 30.11
C TYR A 184 3.26 4.59 29.73
N ARG A 185 2.99 4.26 28.45
CA ARG A 185 3.29 2.99 27.83
C ARG A 185 4.31 3.22 26.74
N ILE A 186 5.32 2.39 26.66
CA ILE A 186 6.24 2.31 25.52
C ILE A 186 5.97 1.03 24.76
N ASN A 187 5.99 1.13 23.42
CA ASN A 187 5.90 -0.02 22.54
C ASN A 187 7.04 0.02 21.53
N VAL A 188 7.60 -1.14 21.26
CA VAL A 188 8.60 -1.37 20.20
C VAL A 188 8.09 -2.49 19.33
N GLY A 189 8.14 -2.32 18.02
CA GLY A 189 7.70 -3.32 17.07
C GLY A 189 8.74 -3.58 16.00
N LEU A 190 8.86 -4.84 15.59
CA LEU A 190 9.66 -5.27 14.46
C LEU A 190 8.78 -6.07 13.52
N VAL A 191 8.98 -5.88 12.22
CA VAL A 191 8.29 -6.64 11.17
C VAL A 191 9.30 -7.06 10.12
N TYR A 192 9.24 -8.31 9.72
CA TYR A 192 10.06 -8.84 8.64
C TYR A 192 9.16 -9.48 7.58
N ASP A 193 9.25 -8.94 6.36
CA ASP A 193 8.60 -9.51 5.18
C ASP A 193 9.61 -10.38 4.45
N PHE A 194 9.26 -11.65 4.26
CA PHE A 194 10.16 -12.62 3.64
C PHE A 194 10.23 -12.40 2.12
N SER A 195 11.43 -12.56 1.55
CA SER A 195 11.58 -12.67 0.11
C SER A 195 10.81 -13.90 -0.38
N SER A 196 10.06 -13.75 -1.47
CA SER A 196 9.20 -14.81 -2.01
C SER A 196 9.31 -14.89 -3.52
N LYS A 197 9.37 -16.11 -4.05
CA LYS A 197 9.26 -16.37 -5.49
C LYS A 197 7.79 -16.57 -5.83
N ILE A 198 7.24 -15.68 -6.61
CA ILE A 198 5.82 -15.66 -6.98
C ILE A 198 5.66 -16.26 -8.37
N ASN A 199 4.80 -17.27 -8.51
CA ASN A 199 4.46 -17.86 -9.80
C ASN A 199 3.85 -16.79 -10.71
N THR A 200 4.44 -16.64 -11.89
CA THR A 200 4.08 -15.62 -12.86
C THR A 200 3.84 -16.26 -14.22
N SER A 201 2.69 -15.98 -14.84
CA SER A 201 2.42 -16.35 -16.22
C SER A 201 2.49 -15.10 -17.09
N TYR A 202 3.21 -15.19 -18.18
CA TYR A 202 3.40 -14.14 -19.16
C TYR A 202 2.70 -14.48 -20.46
N TYR A 203 1.89 -13.56 -20.95
CA TYR A 203 1.22 -13.67 -22.24
C TYR A 203 1.50 -12.43 -23.06
N GLU A 204 1.93 -12.62 -24.32
CA GLU A 204 2.22 -11.55 -25.27
C GLU A 204 1.51 -11.82 -26.58
N ARG A 205 0.92 -10.77 -27.18
CA ARG A 205 0.36 -10.79 -28.52
C ARG A 205 0.55 -9.47 -29.23
N ILE A 206 0.63 -9.53 -30.57
CA ILE A 206 0.51 -8.35 -31.43
C ILE A 206 -0.91 -8.28 -31.97
N GLU A 207 -1.50 -7.11 -31.85
CA GLU A 207 -2.78 -6.74 -32.45
C GLU A 207 -2.53 -5.77 -33.61
N ARG A 208 -3.20 -6.01 -34.71
CA ARG A 208 -3.27 -5.08 -35.84
C ARG A 208 -4.72 -4.59 -35.94
N ASN A 209 -4.93 -3.32 -35.63
CA ASN A 209 -6.23 -2.71 -35.75
C ASN A 209 -6.34 -2.04 -37.13
N ASN A 210 -7.22 -2.53 -37.96
CA ASN A 210 -7.56 -1.97 -39.26
C ASN A 210 -9.00 -1.46 -39.24
N ALA A 211 -9.20 -0.18 -39.51
CA ALA A 211 -10.53 0.44 -39.49
C ALA A 211 -11.55 -0.25 -40.41
N ALA A 212 -11.10 -0.93 -41.48
CA ALA A 212 -11.97 -1.59 -42.45
C ALA A 212 -12.17 -3.10 -42.19
N ARG A 213 -11.25 -3.76 -41.51
CA ARG A 213 -11.23 -5.23 -41.32
C ARG A 213 -11.33 -5.69 -39.85
N GLY A 214 -11.36 -4.75 -38.91
CA GLY A 214 -11.37 -5.06 -37.48
C GLY A 214 -9.98 -5.37 -36.88
N ILE A 215 -9.96 -6.04 -35.74
CA ILE A 215 -8.74 -6.41 -35.02
C ILE A 215 -8.30 -7.81 -35.43
N ASP A 216 -7.09 -7.92 -35.94
CA ASP A 216 -6.38 -9.18 -36.18
C ASP A 216 -5.27 -9.31 -35.11
N SER A 217 -5.14 -10.49 -34.50
CA SER A 217 -4.16 -10.71 -33.42
C SER A 217 -3.38 -12.01 -33.60
N VAL A 218 -2.08 -11.95 -33.31
CA VAL A 218 -1.20 -13.11 -33.30
C VAL A 218 -0.56 -13.22 -31.92
N ALA A 219 -0.75 -14.35 -31.26
CA ALA A 219 -0.07 -14.65 -30.00
C ALA A 219 1.42 -14.91 -30.29
N LEU A 220 2.31 -14.23 -29.55
CA LEU A 220 3.76 -14.37 -29.68
C LEU A 220 4.34 -15.27 -28.60
N ALA A 221 3.83 -15.16 -27.37
CA ALA A 221 4.35 -15.92 -26.24
C ALA A 221 3.24 -16.28 -25.22
N ASN A 222 3.39 -17.45 -24.63
CA ASN A 222 2.63 -17.90 -23.47
C ASN A 222 3.60 -18.71 -22.59
N LEU A 223 4.16 -18.07 -21.58
CA LEU A 223 5.26 -18.59 -20.78
C LEU A 223 4.88 -18.60 -19.30
N SER A 224 5.47 -19.52 -18.55
CA SER A 224 5.38 -19.57 -17.10
C SER A 224 6.76 -19.44 -16.46
N GLY A 225 6.86 -18.71 -15.38
CA GLY A 225 8.11 -18.46 -14.67
C GLY A 225 7.84 -17.94 -13.25
N THR A 226 8.80 -17.25 -12.70
CA THR A 226 8.68 -16.69 -11.34
C THR A 226 9.18 -15.26 -11.29
N THR A 227 8.55 -14.43 -10.48
CA THR A 227 9.02 -13.10 -10.07
C THR A 227 9.46 -13.17 -8.62
N THR A 228 10.66 -12.70 -8.30
CA THR A 228 11.16 -12.68 -6.92
C THR A 228 10.83 -11.35 -6.28
N LEU A 229 10.01 -11.39 -5.23
CA LEU A 229 9.74 -10.21 -4.38
C LEU A 229 10.86 -10.03 -3.36
N PRO A 230 11.25 -8.77 -3.08
CA PRO A 230 12.30 -8.46 -2.12
C PRO A 230 11.84 -8.69 -0.69
N GLN A 231 12.80 -8.89 0.20
CA GLN A 231 12.57 -8.85 1.63
C GLN A 231 12.48 -7.40 2.16
N SER A 232 11.86 -7.23 3.32
CA SER A 232 11.89 -5.95 4.03
C SER A 232 12.01 -6.14 5.54
N LEU A 233 12.61 -5.15 6.20
CA LEU A 233 12.68 -5.08 7.65
C LEU A 233 12.13 -3.73 8.11
N GLY A 234 11.12 -3.77 8.96
CA GLY A 234 10.52 -2.60 9.60
C GLY A 234 10.75 -2.60 11.10
N ALA A 235 10.98 -1.42 11.65
CA ALA A 235 11.07 -1.19 13.09
C ALA A 235 10.28 0.06 13.46
N GLY A 236 9.67 0.06 14.64
CA GLY A 236 8.92 1.19 15.15
C GLY A 236 9.00 1.32 16.65
N ILE A 237 8.83 2.54 17.11
CA ILE A 237 8.68 2.88 18.52
C ILE A 237 7.51 3.81 18.71
N SER A 238 6.72 3.60 19.75
CA SER A 238 5.66 4.54 20.15
C SER A 238 5.58 4.69 21.66
N ILE A 239 5.17 5.89 22.06
CA ILE A 239 4.92 6.25 23.45
C ILE A 239 3.47 6.74 23.53
N SER A 240 2.70 6.09 24.40
CA SER A 240 1.29 6.46 24.68
C SER A 240 1.15 6.97 26.10
N LYS A 241 0.32 7.98 26.29
CA LYS A 241 -0.03 8.52 27.59
C LYS A 241 -1.54 8.32 27.83
N ALA A 242 -1.90 7.43 28.77
CA ALA A 242 -3.26 7.22 29.28
C ALA A 242 -4.34 7.17 28.17
N ASP A 243 -4.05 6.51 27.05
CA ASP A 243 -4.93 6.35 25.88
C ASP A 243 -5.41 7.67 25.23
N ASN A 244 -4.84 8.82 25.67
CA ASN A 244 -5.22 10.14 25.13
C ASN A 244 -4.26 10.64 24.06
N LEU A 245 -2.98 10.36 24.22
CA LEU A 245 -1.93 10.84 23.31
C LEU A 245 -1.00 9.67 22.99
N THR A 246 -0.80 9.42 21.70
CA THR A 246 0.25 8.52 21.21
C THR A 246 1.13 9.26 20.22
N ILE A 247 2.43 9.12 20.36
CA ILE A 247 3.43 9.59 19.39
C ILE A 247 4.26 8.38 18.99
N GLY A 248 4.53 8.24 17.70
CA GLY A 248 5.31 7.11 17.20
C GLY A 248 6.14 7.47 15.99
N ALA A 249 7.14 6.64 15.75
CA ALA A 249 8.03 6.70 14.61
C ALA A 249 8.32 5.30 14.10
N ASP A 250 8.29 5.15 12.78
CA ASP A 250 8.59 3.91 12.06
C ASP A 250 9.70 4.15 11.04
N VAL A 251 10.54 3.13 10.85
CA VAL A 251 11.49 3.03 9.74
C VAL A 251 11.35 1.67 9.09
N GLN A 252 11.42 1.61 7.77
CA GLN A 252 11.42 0.36 7.00
C GLN A 252 12.49 0.41 5.92
N TYR A 253 13.24 -0.67 5.80
CA TYR A 253 14.19 -0.90 4.71
C TYR A 253 13.67 -2.02 3.81
N LEU A 254 13.64 -1.77 2.50
CA LEU A 254 13.23 -2.72 1.47
C LEU A 254 14.45 -3.04 0.59
N ASP A 255 14.84 -4.31 0.52
CA ASP A 255 16.02 -4.76 -0.22
C ASP A 255 15.66 -5.16 -1.67
N TYR A 256 15.45 -4.16 -2.52
CA TYR A 256 15.12 -4.39 -3.93
C TYR A 256 16.32 -4.87 -4.77
N THR A 257 17.52 -4.99 -4.21
CA THR A 257 18.66 -5.60 -4.92
C THR A 257 18.38 -7.07 -5.27
N GLN A 258 17.52 -7.73 -4.48
CA GLN A 258 17.09 -9.12 -4.67
C GLN A 258 15.89 -9.28 -5.61
N PHE A 259 15.23 -8.20 -5.98
CA PHE A 259 14.10 -8.26 -6.91
C PHE A 259 14.55 -8.86 -8.26
N ARG A 260 13.76 -9.76 -8.79
CA ARG A 260 13.91 -10.31 -10.15
C ARG A 260 12.55 -10.32 -10.81
N ASP A 261 12.46 -9.74 -12.00
CA ASP A 261 11.26 -9.79 -12.81
C ASP A 261 11.03 -11.20 -13.37
N PHE A 262 9.98 -11.35 -14.17
CA PHE A 262 9.68 -12.62 -14.85
C PHE A 262 10.82 -13.13 -15.75
N LYS A 263 11.63 -12.24 -16.30
CA LYS A 263 12.80 -12.57 -17.14
C LYS A 263 14.07 -12.85 -16.33
N GLY A 264 13.98 -12.81 -14.99
CA GLY A 264 15.10 -13.00 -14.07
C GLY A 264 16.02 -11.77 -13.97
N ILE A 265 15.60 -10.62 -14.50
CA ILE A 265 16.38 -9.39 -14.54
C ILE A 265 16.03 -8.52 -13.34
N ASN A 266 17.03 -7.87 -12.75
CA ASN A 266 16.82 -6.76 -11.84
C ASN A 266 16.83 -5.45 -12.65
N PRO A 267 15.72 -4.71 -12.77
CA PRO A 267 15.66 -3.48 -13.56
C PRO A 267 16.35 -2.28 -12.87
N GLY A 268 17.44 -2.51 -12.14
CA GLY A 268 18.19 -1.48 -11.43
C GLY A 268 17.66 -1.18 -10.03
N GLY A 269 16.96 -2.13 -9.42
CA GLY A 269 16.44 -2.00 -8.06
C GLY A 269 17.55 -1.83 -7.02
N GLN A 270 17.37 -0.84 -6.14
CA GLN A 270 18.27 -0.51 -5.04
C GLN A 270 17.56 -0.71 -3.69
N GLY A 271 18.32 -0.60 -2.59
CA GLY A 271 17.70 -0.50 -1.28
C GLY A 271 16.82 0.75 -1.16
N ALA A 272 15.66 0.63 -0.56
CA ALA A 272 14.72 1.71 -0.39
C ALA A 272 14.37 1.89 1.09
N TRP A 273 14.23 3.14 1.52
CA TRP A 273 13.89 3.50 2.89
C TRP A 273 12.52 4.17 2.96
N LYS A 274 11.79 3.85 4.02
CA LYS A 274 10.56 4.56 4.38
C LYS A 274 10.65 5.01 5.82
N PHE A 275 10.30 6.27 6.06
CA PHE A 275 10.27 6.88 7.39
C PHE A 275 8.88 7.49 7.62
N ALA A 276 8.35 7.28 8.80
CA ALA A 276 7.09 7.89 9.23
C ALA A 276 7.19 8.35 10.68
N VAL A 277 6.69 9.54 10.94
CA VAL A 277 6.52 10.07 12.30
C VAL A 277 5.12 10.64 12.42
N GLY A 278 4.43 10.33 13.50
CA GLY A 278 3.08 10.82 13.68
C GLY A 278 2.57 10.71 15.10
N GLY A 279 1.46 11.39 15.34
CA GLY A 279 0.78 11.36 16.61
C GLY A 279 -0.73 11.30 16.46
N GLU A 280 -1.37 10.78 17.48
CA GLU A 280 -2.82 10.79 17.64
C GLU A 280 -3.18 11.33 19.04
N PHE A 281 -4.27 12.08 19.09
CA PHE A 281 -4.75 12.71 20.30
C PHE A 281 -6.27 12.63 20.39
N THR A 282 -6.76 12.07 21.52
CA THR A 282 -8.18 12.02 21.88
C THR A 282 -8.36 12.82 23.17
N PRO A 283 -8.94 14.03 23.14
CA PRO A 283 -8.99 14.91 24.31
C PRO A 283 -9.66 14.28 25.54
N ALA A 284 -10.80 13.61 25.34
CA ALA A 284 -11.50 12.93 26.40
C ALA A 284 -12.48 11.88 25.81
N SER A 285 -12.04 10.64 25.67
CA SER A 285 -12.80 9.54 25.04
C SER A 285 -14.15 9.26 25.72
N THR A 286 -14.28 9.52 27.02
CA THR A 286 -15.47 9.24 27.83
C THR A 286 -16.29 10.49 28.20
N SER A 287 -16.00 11.66 27.63
CA SER A 287 -16.71 12.90 27.96
C SER A 287 -18.19 12.86 27.52
N PRO A 288 -19.17 12.95 28.43
CA PRO A 288 -20.58 12.93 28.06
C PRO A 288 -21.05 14.22 27.37
N GLY A 289 -20.35 15.35 27.55
CA GLY A 289 -20.83 16.69 27.16
C GLY A 289 -20.35 17.22 25.82
N SER A 290 -19.30 16.68 25.19
CA SER A 290 -18.75 17.25 23.96
C SER A 290 -18.31 16.18 22.96
N TYR A 291 -18.96 16.20 21.81
CA TYR A 291 -18.62 15.29 20.71
C TYR A 291 -17.18 15.47 20.22
N LEU A 292 -16.74 16.73 20.06
CA LEU A 292 -15.39 17.07 19.60
C LEU A 292 -14.29 16.53 20.54
N LYS A 293 -14.55 16.46 21.85
CA LYS A 293 -13.58 15.89 22.81
C LYS A 293 -13.42 14.38 22.69
N ARG A 294 -14.41 13.68 22.11
CA ARG A 294 -14.39 12.23 21.89
C ARG A 294 -13.74 11.83 20.55
N MET A 295 -13.60 12.78 19.65
CA MET A 295 -12.92 12.54 18.35
C MET A 295 -11.44 12.29 18.56
N THR A 296 -10.86 11.44 17.72
CA THR A 296 -9.42 11.25 17.64
C THR A 296 -8.85 12.04 16.48
N TYR A 297 -7.90 12.89 16.79
CA TYR A 297 -7.17 13.73 15.85
C TYR A 297 -5.83 13.09 15.56
N ARG A 298 -5.46 12.98 14.28
CA ARG A 298 -4.20 12.38 13.86
C ARG A 298 -3.44 13.30 12.93
N THR A 299 -2.12 13.35 13.10
CA THR A 299 -1.23 14.06 12.17
C THR A 299 0.07 13.28 12.03
N GLY A 300 0.82 13.57 10.96
CA GLY A 300 2.14 12.97 10.79
C GLY A 300 2.74 13.30 9.44
N VAL A 301 4.02 12.96 9.30
CA VAL A 301 4.81 13.14 8.10
C VAL A 301 5.42 11.81 7.67
N SER A 302 5.54 11.61 6.37
CA SER A 302 6.20 10.45 5.78
C SER A 302 7.22 10.88 4.73
N LEU A 303 8.33 10.15 4.67
CA LEU A 303 9.35 10.27 3.65
C LEU A 303 9.64 8.87 3.12
N ASP A 304 9.28 8.62 1.87
CA ASP A 304 9.50 7.34 1.19
C ASP A 304 10.55 7.52 0.09
N GLN A 305 11.55 6.65 0.07
CA GLN A 305 12.51 6.54 -1.00
C GLN A 305 12.11 5.35 -1.86
N TYR A 306 12.00 5.55 -3.18
CA TYR A 306 11.68 4.47 -4.10
C TYR A 306 12.94 3.69 -4.51
N PRO A 307 12.78 2.40 -4.84
CA PRO A 307 13.92 1.52 -5.14
C PRO A 307 14.50 1.69 -6.54
N TYR A 308 13.96 2.56 -7.36
CA TYR A 308 14.42 2.80 -8.73
C TYR A 308 14.88 4.24 -8.91
N LEU A 309 15.78 4.41 -9.89
CA LEU A 309 16.29 5.73 -10.27
C LEU A 309 15.44 6.31 -11.39
N VAL A 310 15.16 7.59 -11.30
CA VAL A 310 14.54 8.38 -12.36
C VAL A 310 15.54 9.45 -12.78
N ASN A 311 15.95 9.47 -14.05
CA ASN A 311 17.01 10.33 -14.54
C ASN A 311 18.32 10.23 -13.73
N GLY A 312 18.70 8.99 -13.35
CA GLY A 312 19.92 8.71 -12.57
C GLY A 312 19.85 9.11 -11.08
N ASN A 313 18.73 9.67 -10.62
CA ASN A 313 18.54 10.12 -9.24
C ASN A 313 17.45 9.33 -8.53
N THR A 314 17.62 9.12 -7.22
CA THR A 314 16.64 8.45 -6.38
C THR A 314 15.34 9.26 -6.32
N LEU A 315 14.22 8.59 -6.57
CA LEU A 315 12.90 9.18 -6.44
C LEU A 315 12.47 9.20 -4.96
N LYS A 316 12.14 10.37 -4.45
CA LYS A 316 11.67 10.57 -3.07
C LYS A 316 10.23 11.06 -3.08
N ASP A 317 9.45 10.62 -2.08
CA ASP A 317 8.05 11.02 -1.85
C ASP A 317 7.95 11.58 -0.42
N PHE A 318 7.56 12.82 -0.30
CA PHE A 318 7.30 13.47 0.97
C PHE A 318 5.80 13.74 1.12
N GLY A 319 5.21 13.35 2.26
CA GLY A 319 3.80 13.53 2.51
C GLY A 319 3.47 13.99 3.92
N ILE A 320 2.49 14.90 4.03
CA ILE A 320 1.89 15.34 5.29
C ILE A 320 0.50 14.73 5.38
N ASN A 321 0.17 14.20 6.54
CA ASN A 321 -1.07 13.47 6.77
C ASN A 321 -1.86 14.11 7.92
N PHE A 322 -3.18 14.19 7.73
CA PHE A 322 -4.15 14.54 8.76
C PHE A 322 -5.24 13.49 8.80
N GLY A 323 -5.79 13.23 9.97
CA GLY A 323 -6.86 12.26 10.12
C GLY A 323 -7.78 12.61 11.29
N LEU A 324 -9.03 12.20 11.13
CA LEU A 324 -10.08 12.33 12.13
C LEU A 324 -10.80 11.00 12.27
N SER A 325 -11.02 10.53 13.50
CA SER A 325 -11.96 9.45 13.79
C SER A 325 -13.17 10.01 14.52
N LEU A 326 -14.32 9.79 13.93
CA LEU A 326 -15.63 10.26 14.36
C LEU A 326 -16.34 9.10 15.07
N PRO A 327 -16.46 9.08 16.41
CA PRO A 327 -17.14 7.99 17.11
C PRO A 327 -18.63 8.00 16.78
N VAL A 328 -19.13 6.92 16.16
CA VAL A 328 -20.56 6.70 15.89
C VAL A 328 -21.22 6.00 17.07
N SER A 329 -20.48 5.14 17.74
CA SER A 329 -20.89 4.48 18.98
C SER A 329 -19.74 4.52 20.01
N ARG A 330 -19.87 3.80 21.12
CA ARG A 330 -18.77 3.69 22.10
C ARG A 330 -17.54 2.98 21.55
N ILE A 331 -17.72 2.12 20.56
CA ILE A 331 -16.70 1.22 20.03
C ILE A 331 -16.55 1.28 18.51
N SER A 332 -17.44 1.97 17.78
CA SER A 332 -17.41 2.06 16.30
C SER A 332 -17.18 3.49 15.84
N SER A 333 -16.47 3.67 14.72
CA SER A 333 -16.09 4.96 14.19
C SER A 333 -16.22 5.06 12.67
N LEU A 334 -16.31 6.31 12.21
CA LEU A 334 -16.02 6.71 10.83
C LEU A 334 -14.67 7.43 10.81
N ASP A 335 -13.82 7.06 9.88
CA ASP A 335 -12.47 7.59 9.77
C ASP A 335 -12.31 8.38 8.47
N ILE A 336 -11.79 9.60 8.57
CA ILE A 336 -11.47 10.46 7.44
C ILE A 336 -10.00 10.80 7.53
N GLY A 337 -9.26 10.59 6.43
CA GLY A 337 -7.85 10.91 6.34
C GLY A 337 -7.53 11.69 5.08
N VAL A 338 -6.56 12.58 5.18
CA VAL A 338 -6.03 13.36 4.06
C VAL A 338 -4.52 13.21 4.04
N LYS A 339 -3.95 12.91 2.87
CA LYS A 339 -2.51 12.98 2.62
C LYS A 339 -2.26 13.96 1.47
N ILE A 340 -1.40 14.94 1.72
CA ILE A 340 -0.90 15.89 0.72
C ILE A 340 0.58 15.60 0.56
N GLY A 341 1.06 15.43 -0.65
CA GLY A 341 2.46 15.10 -0.84
C GLY A 341 2.99 15.48 -2.21
N LYS A 342 4.32 15.37 -2.29
CA LYS A 342 5.13 15.63 -3.47
C LYS A 342 6.08 14.46 -3.69
N ARG A 343 6.10 13.95 -4.93
CA ARG A 343 7.00 12.90 -5.37
C ARG A 343 7.88 13.40 -6.50
N GLY A 344 9.19 13.17 -6.39
CA GLY A 344 10.19 13.63 -7.35
C GLY A 344 10.47 15.12 -7.31
N ASP A 345 11.37 15.55 -8.18
CA ASP A 345 11.84 16.92 -8.30
C ASP A 345 12.19 17.22 -9.76
N LEU A 346 11.72 18.37 -10.29
CA LEU A 346 11.97 18.77 -11.69
C LEU A 346 13.47 18.96 -12.00
N GLY A 347 14.26 19.39 -11.01
CA GLY A 347 15.70 19.59 -11.18
C GLY A 347 16.47 18.27 -11.29
N LEU A 348 16.15 17.32 -10.39
CA LEU A 348 16.86 16.04 -10.25
C LEU A 348 16.26 14.92 -11.11
N ASN A 349 14.96 14.71 -10.96
CA ASN A 349 14.25 13.59 -11.58
C ASN A 349 13.67 13.94 -12.96
N LYS A 350 13.61 15.21 -13.32
CA LYS A 350 12.89 15.77 -14.49
C LYS A 350 11.37 15.53 -14.45
N ILE A 351 10.88 14.94 -13.36
CA ILE A 351 9.47 14.64 -13.12
C ILE A 351 9.13 15.05 -11.69
N GLU A 352 7.99 15.72 -11.52
CA GLU A 352 7.42 16.11 -10.24
C GLU A 352 5.93 15.74 -10.21
N GLU A 353 5.51 15.03 -9.19
CA GLU A 353 4.11 14.69 -8.98
C GLU A 353 3.62 15.28 -7.65
N ASN A 354 2.62 16.15 -7.72
CA ASN A 354 1.91 16.65 -6.55
C ASN A 354 0.60 15.93 -6.42
N TYR A 355 0.30 15.37 -5.25
CA TYR A 355 -0.91 14.58 -5.03
C TYR A 355 -1.67 14.96 -3.77
N PHE A 356 -2.97 14.73 -3.85
CA PHE A 356 -3.93 14.80 -2.76
C PHE A 356 -4.66 13.47 -2.67
N LYS A 357 -4.62 12.82 -1.50
CA LYS A 357 -5.34 11.57 -1.22
C LYS A 357 -6.36 11.80 -0.12
N LEU A 358 -7.56 11.31 -0.35
CA LEU A 358 -8.64 11.28 0.63
C LEU A 358 -8.91 9.82 0.99
N TYR A 359 -8.86 9.51 2.27
CA TYR A 359 -9.18 8.21 2.83
C TYR A 359 -10.51 8.31 3.57
N PHE A 360 -11.35 7.32 3.36
CA PHE A 360 -12.58 7.15 4.10
C PHE A 360 -12.61 5.72 4.64
N GLY A 361 -12.86 5.57 5.93
CA GLY A 361 -12.91 4.28 6.61
C GLY A 361 -14.11 4.15 7.51
N VAL A 362 -14.55 2.91 7.69
CA VAL A 362 -15.61 2.54 8.63
C VAL A 362 -15.09 1.40 9.48
N THR A 363 -15.23 1.55 10.79
CA THR A 363 -14.86 0.52 11.77
C THR A 363 -16.07 0.18 12.61
N PHE A 364 -16.48 -1.08 12.52
CA PHE A 364 -17.53 -1.66 13.37
C PHE A 364 -16.91 -2.63 14.36
N ASN A 365 -17.17 -2.41 15.62
CA ASN A 365 -16.74 -3.29 16.70
C ASN A 365 -17.94 -3.92 17.40
N ASP A 366 -17.80 -5.19 17.75
CA ASP A 366 -18.81 -5.93 18.51
C ASP A 366 -18.15 -6.96 19.44
N GLN A 367 -18.91 -7.43 20.41
CA GLN A 367 -18.48 -8.50 21.32
C GLN A 367 -19.09 -9.82 20.89
N TRP A 368 -18.34 -10.63 20.12
CA TRP A 368 -18.76 -11.99 19.76
C TRP A 368 -18.26 -13.00 20.80
N PHE A 369 -18.86 -14.20 20.79
CA PHE A 369 -18.47 -15.34 21.62
C PHE A 369 -18.63 -15.13 23.15
N ILE A 370 -19.54 -14.25 23.55
CA ILE A 370 -19.93 -14.13 24.98
C ILE A 370 -20.89 -15.26 25.27
N LYS A 371 -20.50 -16.15 26.19
CA LYS A 371 -21.39 -17.16 26.74
C LYS A 371 -22.50 -16.44 27.56
N ARG A 372 -23.71 -16.39 27.04
CA ARG A 372 -24.87 -15.91 27.85
C ARG A 372 -25.02 -16.86 29.02
N ARG A 373 -24.82 -16.38 30.23
CA ARG A 373 -25.27 -17.10 31.41
C ARG A 373 -26.76 -16.78 31.55
N PHE A 374 -27.57 -17.80 31.41
CA PHE A 374 -28.97 -17.76 31.86
C PHE A 374 -28.92 -18.18 33.33
N ASP A 375 -29.16 -17.27 34.23
CA ASP A 375 -29.41 -17.53 35.66
C ASP A 375 -30.82 -18.07 35.84
#